data_3deab550e4bef87ac836067c8c4339dd
#
_entry.id   3deab550e4bef87ac836067c8c4339dd
#
_cell.length_a   1.000
_cell.length_b   1.000
_cell.length_c   1.000
_cell.angle_alpha   90.00
_cell.angle_beta   90.00
_cell.angle_gamma   90.00
#
_symmetry.space_group_name_H-M   'P 1'
#
loop_
_entity.id
_entity.type
_entity.pdbx_description
1 polymer ?
#
loop_
_entity_poly.entity_id
_entity_poly.type
_entity_poly.pdbx_seq_one_letter_code
_entity_poly.pdbx_strand_id
1 'polypeptide(L)'
;MKKNDSLHLAQEFLSRMGSGAEPAEIAKLFSENMEWEIAGDTGVLPWISKKSGRAAITDFVNDSRAMIERISFEVYEILAGDNRAVILGSLASRLKRTGKIVKTDFAIVLTVAGGEIVRFQTLEDSFAVSQAARG
;
A
#
# COMPACT_ATOMS: atom_id res chain seq x y z
N MET A 1 -8.04 10.41 -19.53
CA MET A 1 -8.51 9.62 -18.39
C MET A 1 -9.35 10.48 -17.47
N LYS A 2 -10.42 9.95 -16.95
CA LYS A 2 -11.35 10.70 -16.12
C LYS A 2 -11.08 10.45 -14.63
N LYS A 3 -11.51 11.39 -13.77
CA LYS A 3 -11.45 11.23 -12.31
C LYS A 3 -12.02 9.91 -11.84
N ASN A 4 -13.10 9.43 -12.49
CA ASN A 4 -13.77 8.19 -12.12
C ASN A 4 -12.84 7.00 -12.17
N ASP A 5 -11.87 6.98 -13.11
CA ASP A 5 -10.96 5.85 -13.24
C ASP A 5 -10.02 5.75 -12.05
N SER A 6 -9.46 6.87 -11.60
CA SER A 6 -8.56 6.86 -10.46
C SER A 6 -9.31 6.54 -9.16
N LEU A 7 -10.50 7.11 -8.99
CA LEU A 7 -11.34 6.81 -7.82
C LEU A 7 -11.73 5.34 -7.80
N HIS A 8 -12.20 4.83 -8.94
CA HIS A 8 -12.63 3.43 -9.05
C HIS A 8 -11.47 2.48 -8.72
N LEU A 9 -10.28 2.74 -9.27
CA LEU A 9 -9.12 1.89 -9.01
C LEU A 9 -8.69 1.94 -7.55
N ALA A 10 -8.76 3.11 -6.91
CA ALA A 10 -8.46 3.23 -5.48
C ALA A 10 -9.45 2.41 -4.65
N GLN A 11 -10.74 2.50 -4.96
CA GLN A 11 -11.78 1.74 -4.26
C GLN A 11 -11.61 0.22 -4.47
N GLU A 12 -11.29 -0.20 -5.70
CA GLU A 12 -11.04 -1.61 -6.01
C GLU A 12 -9.82 -2.14 -5.26
N PHE A 13 -8.75 -1.35 -5.22
CA PHE A 13 -7.55 -1.73 -4.49
C PHE A 13 -7.88 -1.98 -3.01
N LEU A 14 -8.56 -1.03 -2.38
CA LEU A 14 -8.93 -1.16 -0.96
C LEU A 14 -9.87 -2.35 -0.73
N SER A 15 -10.84 -2.56 -1.62
CA SER A 15 -11.79 -3.65 -1.52
C SER A 15 -11.09 -5.01 -1.60
N ARG A 16 -10.20 -5.18 -2.57
CA ARG A 16 -9.48 -6.45 -2.74
C ARG A 16 -8.50 -6.71 -1.61
N MET A 17 -7.81 -5.67 -1.13
CA MET A 17 -6.93 -5.83 0.03
C MET A 17 -7.74 -6.22 1.27
N GLY A 18 -8.85 -5.56 1.52
CA GLY A 18 -9.67 -5.80 2.70
C GLY A 18 -10.41 -7.13 2.69
N SER A 19 -10.76 -7.64 1.51
CA SER A 19 -11.47 -8.91 1.39
C SER A 19 -10.54 -10.13 1.42
N GLY A 20 -9.23 -9.92 1.44
CA GLY A 20 -8.27 -11.01 1.40
C GLY A 20 -8.13 -11.66 0.03
N ALA A 21 -8.34 -10.88 -1.03
CA ALA A 21 -8.21 -11.39 -2.40
C ALA A 21 -6.81 -11.97 -2.64
N GLU A 22 -6.71 -12.90 -3.60
CA GLU A 22 -5.43 -13.47 -3.99
C GLU A 22 -4.48 -12.37 -4.48
N PRO A 23 -3.16 -12.48 -4.19
CA PRO A 23 -2.20 -11.46 -4.63
C PRO A 23 -2.27 -11.17 -6.13
N ALA A 24 -2.46 -12.19 -6.97
CA ALA A 24 -2.57 -12.00 -8.40
C ALA A 24 -3.79 -11.18 -8.80
N GLU A 25 -4.89 -11.30 -8.07
CA GLU A 25 -6.11 -10.51 -8.34
C GLU A 25 -5.90 -9.04 -7.99
N ILE A 26 -5.14 -8.77 -6.94
CA ILE A 26 -4.79 -7.39 -6.57
C ILE A 26 -3.83 -6.82 -7.62
N ALA A 27 -2.85 -7.60 -8.05
CA ALA A 27 -1.86 -7.18 -9.03
C ALA A 27 -2.47 -6.83 -10.39
N LYS A 28 -3.62 -7.40 -10.74
CA LYS A 28 -4.32 -7.09 -12.00
C LYS A 28 -4.72 -5.63 -12.13
N LEU A 29 -4.84 -4.92 -11.03
CA LEU A 29 -5.16 -3.49 -11.05
C LEU A 29 -3.97 -2.63 -11.51
N PHE A 30 -2.78 -3.19 -11.55
CA PHE A 30 -1.52 -2.50 -11.80
C PHE A 30 -0.97 -2.85 -13.19
N SER A 31 -0.24 -1.90 -13.78
CA SER A 31 0.45 -2.16 -15.04
C SER A 31 1.62 -3.13 -14.81
N GLU A 32 2.04 -3.80 -15.88
CA GLU A 32 3.19 -4.70 -15.82
C GLU A 32 4.48 -3.99 -15.41
N ASN A 33 4.59 -2.71 -15.73
CA ASN A 33 5.77 -1.89 -15.47
C ASN A 33 5.55 -0.90 -14.33
N MET A 34 4.60 -1.20 -13.42
CA MET A 34 4.29 -0.28 -12.33
C MET A 34 5.51 0.02 -11.47
N GLU A 35 5.53 1.22 -10.90
CA GLU A 35 6.57 1.65 -9.98
C GLU A 35 6.04 1.62 -8.55
N TRP A 36 6.86 1.08 -7.67
CA TRP A 36 6.57 0.93 -6.24
C TRP A 36 7.54 1.77 -5.44
N GLU A 37 7.01 2.56 -4.51
CA GLU A 37 7.85 3.29 -3.57
C GLU A 37 7.19 3.38 -2.19
N ILE A 38 7.82 2.77 -1.20
CA ILE A 38 7.51 3.04 0.20
C ILE A 38 8.82 3.51 0.83
N ALA A 39 8.88 4.81 1.13
CA ALA A 39 10.07 5.42 1.72
C ALA A 39 10.18 5.03 3.19
N GLY A 40 11.41 4.93 3.67
CA GLY A 40 11.66 4.66 5.08
C GLY A 40 13.00 4.00 5.31
N ASP A 41 13.10 3.29 6.43
CA ASP A 41 14.31 2.58 6.83
C ASP A 41 14.37 1.26 6.04
N THR A 42 15.08 1.28 4.94
CA THR A 42 15.18 0.10 4.07
C THR A 42 15.88 -1.04 4.78
N GLY A 43 15.37 -2.25 4.57
CA GLY A 43 15.94 -3.45 5.20
C GLY A 43 15.23 -3.89 6.46
N VAL A 44 14.39 -3.05 7.07
CA VAL A 44 13.64 -3.47 8.27
C VAL A 44 12.40 -4.29 7.91
N LEU A 45 11.78 -3.98 6.77
CA LEU A 45 10.65 -4.74 6.23
C LEU A 45 10.83 -4.82 4.71
N PRO A 46 10.45 -5.95 4.09
CA PRO A 46 10.73 -6.16 2.65
C PRO A 46 10.12 -5.13 1.71
N TRP A 47 8.98 -4.55 2.09
CA TRP A 47 8.26 -3.63 1.21
C TRP A 47 8.71 -2.17 1.31
N ILE A 48 9.60 -1.85 2.25
CA ILE A 48 10.15 -0.49 2.37
C ILE A 48 11.31 -0.37 1.37
N SER A 49 11.00 0.12 0.15
CA SER A 49 11.98 0.14 -0.93
C SER A 49 11.38 0.82 -2.17
N LYS A 50 12.20 0.89 -3.21
CA LYS A 50 11.75 1.23 -4.57
C LYS A 50 11.87 -0.02 -5.40
N LYS A 51 10.83 -0.36 -6.12
CA LYS A 51 10.77 -1.55 -6.98
C LYS A 51 9.98 -1.23 -8.24
N SER A 52 10.02 -2.12 -9.21
CA SER A 52 9.18 -2.01 -10.39
C SER A 52 8.62 -3.39 -10.75
N GLY A 53 7.47 -3.38 -11.41
CA GLY A 53 6.80 -4.61 -11.85
C GLY A 53 5.78 -5.13 -10.86
N ARG A 54 4.87 -5.95 -11.36
CA ARG A 54 3.77 -6.53 -10.57
C ARG A 54 4.23 -7.39 -9.40
N ALA A 55 5.44 -7.94 -9.48
CA ALA A 55 6.00 -8.71 -8.38
C ALA A 55 6.09 -7.89 -7.09
N ALA A 56 6.28 -6.57 -7.19
CA ALA A 56 6.29 -5.71 -6.02
C ALA A 56 4.97 -5.80 -5.25
N ILE A 57 3.85 -5.91 -5.96
CA ILE A 57 2.51 -6.01 -5.35
C ILE A 57 2.30 -7.40 -4.76
N THR A 58 2.57 -8.46 -5.52
CA THR A 58 2.34 -9.82 -5.02
C THR A 58 3.24 -10.11 -3.83
N ASP A 59 4.49 -9.66 -3.86
CA ASP A 59 5.41 -9.82 -2.74
C ASP A 59 4.91 -9.07 -1.52
N PHE A 60 4.46 -7.82 -1.68
CA PHE A 60 3.93 -7.02 -0.58
C PHE A 60 2.72 -7.71 0.07
N VAL A 61 1.78 -8.19 -0.73
CA VAL A 61 0.57 -8.83 -0.20
C VAL A 61 0.95 -10.08 0.59
N ASN A 62 1.83 -10.92 0.03
CA ASN A 62 2.29 -12.13 0.72
C ASN A 62 3.06 -11.80 1.99
N ASP A 63 4.03 -10.90 1.89
CA ASP A 63 4.91 -10.59 3.02
C ASP A 63 4.15 -9.88 4.14
N SER A 64 3.28 -8.92 3.80
CA SER A 64 2.52 -8.22 4.83
C SER A 64 1.55 -9.15 5.55
N ARG A 65 0.91 -10.06 4.83
CA ARG A 65 0.00 -11.04 5.45
C ARG A 65 0.76 -12.00 6.36
N ALA A 66 2.00 -12.31 6.03
CA ALA A 66 2.83 -13.21 6.84
C ALA A 66 3.46 -12.51 8.04
N MET A 67 3.83 -11.25 7.92
CA MET A 67 4.69 -10.55 8.88
C MET A 67 3.95 -9.60 9.81
N ILE A 68 2.76 -9.15 9.46
CA ILE A 68 2.00 -8.21 10.30
C ILE A 68 0.59 -8.70 10.56
N GLU A 69 0.07 -8.31 11.74
CA GLU A 69 -1.32 -8.48 12.10
C GLU A 69 -1.97 -7.10 12.06
N ARG A 70 -2.95 -6.91 11.18
CA ARG A 70 -3.65 -5.64 11.07
C ARG A 70 -4.63 -5.49 12.23
N ILE A 71 -4.41 -4.49 13.08
CA ILE A 71 -5.30 -4.22 14.22
C ILE A 71 -6.43 -3.30 13.77
N SER A 72 -6.09 -2.25 13.02
CA SER A 72 -7.10 -1.34 12.48
C SER A 72 -6.60 -0.72 11.18
N PHE A 73 -7.54 -0.35 10.34
CA PHE A 73 -7.28 0.35 9.09
C PHE A 73 -8.49 1.23 8.80
N GLU A 74 -8.29 2.53 8.82
CA GLU A 74 -9.37 3.48 8.66
C GLU A 74 -9.05 4.44 7.53
N VAL A 75 -9.97 4.57 6.58
CA VAL A 75 -9.84 5.51 5.48
C VAL A 75 -10.68 6.73 5.82
N TYR A 76 -10.04 7.89 5.86
CA TYR A 76 -10.73 9.16 6.13
C TYR A 76 -11.34 9.73 4.87
N GLU A 77 -10.59 9.66 3.77
CA GLU A 77 -10.96 10.34 2.54
C GLU A 77 -10.16 9.80 1.36
N ILE A 78 -10.79 9.78 0.19
CA ILE A 78 -10.10 9.50 -1.07
C ILE A 78 -10.25 10.75 -1.93
N LEU A 79 -9.11 11.37 -2.27
CA LEU A 79 -9.07 12.52 -3.18
C LEU A 79 -8.69 12.01 -4.56
N ALA A 80 -9.53 12.23 -5.55
CA ALA A 80 -9.29 11.72 -6.90
C ALA A 80 -9.24 12.84 -7.92
N GLY A 81 -8.13 12.90 -8.65
CA GLY A 81 -7.96 13.76 -9.82
C GLY A 81 -8.09 12.94 -11.10
N ASP A 82 -7.72 13.53 -12.23
CA ASP A 82 -7.85 12.88 -13.53
C ASP A 82 -6.98 11.64 -13.65
N ASN A 83 -5.76 11.68 -13.11
CA ASN A 83 -4.81 10.57 -13.24
C ASN A 83 -4.16 10.20 -11.91
N ARG A 84 -4.71 10.63 -10.79
CA ARG A 84 -4.12 10.36 -9.48
C ARG A 84 -5.19 10.31 -8.41
N ALA A 85 -5.08 9.33 -7.52
CA ALA A 85 -5.91 9.25 -6.34
C ALA A 85 -5.02 9.20 -5.10
N VAL A 86 -5.47 9.86 -4.02
CA VAL A 86 -4.78 9.86 -2.74
C VAL A 86 -5.73 9.29 -1.69
N ILE A 87 -5.32 8.23 -1.02
CA ILE A 87 -6.08 7.61 0.06
C ILE A 87 -5.47 8.07 1.37
N LEU A 88 -6.25 8.81 2.16
CA LEU A 88 -5.82 9.32 3.46
C LEU A 88 -6.46 8.48 4.56
N GLY A 89 -5.68 8.09 5.55
CA GLY A 89 -6.21 7.29 6.64
C GLY A 89 -5.22 7.09 7.77
N SER A 90 -5.56 6.16 8.65
CA SER A 90 -4.68 5.72 9.73
C SER A 90 -4.75 4.20 9.86
N LEU A 91 -3.69 3.64 10.43
CA LEU A 91 -3.62 2.21 10.65
C LEU A 91 -2.91 1.90 11.96
N ALA A 92 -3.18 0.71 12.47
CA ALA A 92 -2.42 0.11 13.56
C ALA A 92 -2.11 -1.33 13.17
N SER A 93 -0.87 -1.73 13.35
CA SER A 93 -0.41 -3.08 13.00
C SER A 93 0.53 -3.60 14.08
N ARG A 94 0.44 -4.91 14.33
CA ARG A 94 1.41 -5.60 15.19
C ARG A 94 2.42 -6.29 14.29
N LEU A 95 3.70 -6.04 14.53
CA LEU A 95 4.77 -6.74 13.83
C LEU A 95 4.98 -8.07 14.55
N LYS A 96 4.73 -9.19 13.86
CA LYS A 96 4.71 -10.51 14.48
C LYS A 96 6.08 -10.88 15.09
N ARG A 97 7.17 -10.50 14.42
CA ARG A 97 8.51 -10.84 14.89
C ARG A 97 8.86 -10.18 16.21
N THR A 98 8.49 -8.91 16.39
CA THR A 98 8.86 -8.14 17.60
C THR A 98 7.72 -8.08 18.61
N GLY A 99 6.49 -8.32 18.18
CA GLY A 99 5.29 -8.13 19.01
C GLY A 99 4.90 -6.68 19.21
N LYS A 100 5.64 -5.74 18.64
CA LYS A 100 5.39 -4.31 18.82
C LYS A 100 4.28 -3.83 17.91
N ILE A 101 3.53 -2.83 18.38
CA ILE A 101 2.45 -2.20 17.64
C ILE A 101 2.93 -0.87 17.09
N VAL A 102 2.69 -0.63 15.81
CA VAL A 102 2.89 0.68 15.18
C VAL A 102 1.54 1.28 14.83
N LYS A 103 1.38 2.56 15.17
CA LYS A 103 0.20 3.36 14.79
C LYS A 103 0.72 4.53 13.96
N THR A 104 0.11 4.74 12.81
CA THR A 104 0.54 5.83 11.93
C THR A 104 -0.61 6.31 11.07
N ASP A 105 -0.58 7.59 10.74
CA ASP A 105 -1.38 8.10 9.63
C ASP A 105 -0.66 7.76 8.34
N PHE A 106 -1.40 7.70 7.24
CA PHE A 106 -0.80 7.38 5.96
C PHE A 106 -1.47 8.14 4.82
N ALA A 107 -0.72 8.29 3.73
CA ALA A 107 -1.24 8.71 2.44
C ALA A 107 -0.73 7.70 1.41
N ILE A 108 -1.66 7.04 0.72
CA ILE A 108 -1.33 6.15 -0.39
C ILE A 108 -1.64 6.91 -1.66
N VAL A 109 -0.62 7.12 -2.50
CA VAL A 109 -0.76 7.85 -3.76
C VAL A 109 -0.72 6.85 -4.90
N LEU A 110 -1.81 6.82 -5.68
CA LEU A 110 -1.93 5.95 -6.85
C LEU A 110 -1.92 6.83 -8.10
N THR A 111 -0.98 6.59 -8.99
CA THR A 111 -0.95 7.25 -10.30
C THR A 111 -1.51 6.27 -11.33
N VAL A 112 -2.42 6.75 -12.17
CA VAL A 112 -3.21 5.93 -13.08
C VAL A 112 -2.99 6.38 -14.52
N ALA A 113 -2.82 5.43 -15.42
CA ALA A 113 -2.75 5.69 -16.86
C ALA A 113 -3.28 4.46 -17.59
N GLY A 114 -4.02 4.67 -18.68
CA GLY A 114 -4.53 3.58 -19.49
C GLY A 114 -5.44 2.61 -18.75
N GLY A 115 -6.13 3.07 -17.72
CA GLY A 115 -7.03 2.21 -16.93
C GLY A 115 -6.34 1.33 -15.91
N GLU A 116 -5.05 1.56 -15.66
CA GLU A 116 -4.27 0.76 -14.72
C GLU A 116 -3.50 1.67 -13.75
N ILE A 117 -3.18 1.15 -12.58
CA ILE A 117 -2.30 1.85 -11.64
C ILE A 117 -0.87 1.67 -12.12
N VAL A 118 -0.20 2.78 -12.43
CA VAL A 118 1.18 2.74 -12.95
C VAL A 118 2.20 3.09 -11.89
N ARG A 119 1.77 3.67 -10.77
CA ARG A 119 2.66 3.99 -9.66
C ARG A 119 1.92 3.89 -8.33
N PHE A 120 2.58 3.27 -7.36
CA PHE A 120 2.10 3.14 -5.98
C PHE A 120 3.13 3.75 -5.05
N GLN A 121 2.69 4.67 -4.20
CA GLN A 121 3.56 5.32 -3.23
C GLN A 121 2.82 5.41 -1.89
N THR A 122 3.50 5.04 -0.81
CA THR A 122 2.96 5.20 0.54
C THR A 122 3.85 6.14 1.34
N LEU A 123 3.22 7.10 2.00
CA LEU A 123 3.83 8.02 2.95
C LEU A 123 3.24 7.72 4.32
N GLU A 124 4.09 7.53 5.31
CA GLU A 124 3.67 7.16 6.67
C GLU A 124 4.75 7.61 7.65
N ASP A 125 4.52 7.39 8.95
CA ASP A 125 5.54 7.67 9.96
C ASP A 125 6.58 6.56 9.91
N SER A 126 7.56 6.72 9.03
CA SER A 126 8.59 5.72 8.76
C SER A 126 9.49 5.50 9.97
N PHE A 127 9.65 6.50 10.82
CA PHE A 127 10.44 6.35 12.05
C PHE A 127 9.74 5.39 13.03
N ALA A 128 8.43 5.58 13.24
CA ALA A 128 7.66 4.69 14.10
C ALA A 128 7.68 3.25 13.58
N VAL A 129 7.55 3.08 12.25
CA VAL A 129 7.63 1.76 11.63
C VAL A 129 8.99 1.14 11.88
N SER A 130 10.06 1.90 11.68
CA SER A 130 11.43 1.42 11.90
C SER A 130 11.63 0.97 13.35
N GLN A 131 11.19 1.76 14.31
CA GLN A 131 11.34 1.42 15.73
C GLN A 131 10.60 0.13 16.08
N ALA A 132 9.38 -0.03 15.59
CA ALA A 132 8.59 -1.23 15.85
C ALA A 132 9.23 -2.48 15.21
N ALA A 133 9.82 -2.32 14.02
CA ALA A 133 10.42 -3.45 13.30
C ALA A 133 11.76 -3.88 13.88
N ARG A 134 12.52 -2.96 14.45
CA ARG A 134 13.84 -3.28 14.97
C ARG A 134 13.81 -4.02 16.31
N GLY A 135 12.76 -3.92 17.03
CA GLY A 135 12.62 -4.64 18.29
C GLY A 135 13.66 -4.32 19.29
#